data_4656f1753b4cbd89091f67ff0be78344
#
_entry.id   4656f1753b4cbd89091f67ff0be78344
#
_cell.length_a   1.000
_cell.length_b   1.000
_cell.length_c   1.000
_cell.angle_alpha   90.00
_cell.angle_beta   90.00
_cell.angle_gamma   90.00
#
_symmetry.space_group_name_H-M   'P 1'
#
loop_
_entity.id
_entity.type
_entity.pdbx_description
1 polymer ?
#
loop_
_entity_poly.entity_id
_entity_poly.type
_entity_poly.pdbx_seq_one_letter_code
_entity_poly.pdbx_strand_id
1 'polypeptide(L)'
;LQKCFRTSDIDKVGLTARHCTFFEMLGNFSVGDYFKEGAIQFAWEFSRDYLQFDADRLWISYFEGDEGIEPDVEAVEYWEAMGVPRERMVGLPRSDNFWGPVGPSGPCGPCSELYYDRGPEYGCGEPGCRPGCDCDRFVEYWNLVFTGYNMDESQQLSPLPAQNIDTGMGLERVAVLKQGVSSVFMIDTFKPLIELGEEIAGRRFGEDPRLDVAL
;
A
#
# COMPACT_ATOMS: atom_id res chain seq x y z
N LEU A 1 -6.61 5.26 13.38
CA LEU A 1 -5.88 4.01 13.59
C LEU A 1 -6.85 2.90 13.95
N GLN A 2 -6.76 1.77 13.26
CA GLN A 2 -7.60 0.59 13.51
C GLN A 2 -6.74 -0.68 13.47
N LYS A 3 -7.06 -1.63 14.35
CA LYS A 3 -6.54 -2.99 14.27
C LYS A 3 -7.32 -3.76 13.21
N CYS A 4 -6.60 -4.35 12.26
CA CYS A 4 -7.18 -5.06 11.12
C CYS A 4 -6.78 -6.53 11.15
N PHE A 5 -7.72 -7.38 10.75
CA PHE A 5 -7.49 -8.81 10.55
C PHE A 5 -7.88 -9.19 9.13
N ARG A 6 -6.90 -9.68 8.35
CA ARG A 6 -7.08 -10.06 6.96
C ARG A 6 -6.55 -11.46 6.72
N THR A 7 -7.43 -12.37 6.35
CA THR A 7 -7.07 -13.79 6.11
C THR A 7 -6.73 -14.10 4.66
N SER A 8 -7.07 -13.22 3.71
CA SER A 8 -6.77 -13.40 2.28
C SER A 8 -5.27 -13.53 1.98
N ASP A 9 -4.42 -12.99 2.86
CA ASP A 9 -2.97 -12.99 2.66
C ASP A 9 -2.23 -14.06 3.48
N ILE A 10 -2.98 -14.98 4.13
CA ILE A 10 -2.39 -16.00 5.02
C ILE A 10 -1.32 -16.86 4.33
N ASP A 11 -1.54 -17.18 3.05
CA ASP A 11 -0.61 -17.97 2.25
C ASP A 11 0.68 -17.22 1.89
N LYS A 12 0.72 -15.90 2.13
CA LYS A 12 1.88 -15.04 1.87
C LYS A 12 2.68 -14.70 3.13
N VAL A 13 2.09 -14.94 4.31
CA VAL A 13 2.73 -14.65 5.60
C VAL A 13 3.97 -15.52 5.78
N GLY A 14 5.09 -14.90 6.13
CA GLY A 14 6.39 -15.56 6.23
C GLY A 14 7.10 -15.82 4.90
N LEU A 15 6.38 -15.75 3.75
CA LEU A 15 6.98 -15.89 2.41
C LEU A 15 7.40 -14.55 1.81
N THR A 16 6.82 -13.45 2.27
CA THR A 16 7.16 -12.10 1.86
C THR A 16 7.55 -11.26 3.07
N ALA A 17 8.29 -10.20 2.84
CA ALA A 17 8.75 -9.30 3.91
C ALA A 17 7.64 -8.35 4.43
N ARG A 18 6.44 -8.34 3.83
CA ARG A 18 5.44 -7.27 4.03
C ARG A 18 4.02 -7.72 4.37
N HIS A 19 3.72 -9.03 4.36
CA HIS A 19 2.37 -9.53 4.64
C HIS A 19 2.21 -10.03 6.07
N CYS A 20 1.14 -9.56 6.72
CA CYS A 20 0.66 -9.99 8.02
C CYS A 20 -0.83 -10.29 7.94
N THR A 21 -1.33 -11.21 8.75
CA THR A 21 -2.79 -11.42 8.91
C THR A 21 -3.40 -10.43 9.89
N PHE A 22 -2.63 -9.99 10.88
CA PHE A 22 -2.98 -8.95 11.83
C PHE A 22 -2.02 -7.77 11.67
N PHE A 23 -2.58 -6.57 11.53
CA PHE A 23 -1.81 -5.33 11.36
C PHE A 23 -2.63 -4.12 11.81
N GLU A 24 -1.97 -2.99 11.95
CA GLU A 24 -2.63 -1.73 12.26
C GLU A 24 -2.68 -0.84 11.01
N MET A 25 -3.85 -0.26 10.74
CA MET A 25 -4.04 0.64 9.61
C MET A 25 -4.31 2.06 10.09
N LEU A 26 -3.49 2.98 9.63
CA LEU A 26 -3.71 4.41 9.74
C LEU A 26 -4.50 4.89 8.52
N GLY A 27 -5.26 5.95 8.66
CA GLY A 27 -5.98 6.52 7.53
C GLY A 27 -6.54 7.89 7.84
N ASN A 28 -6.86 8.61 6.77
CA ASN A 28 -7.64 9.83 6.78
C ASN A 28 -8.85 9.64 5.86
N PHE A 29 -9.97 10.22 6.23
CA PHE A 29 -11.25 9.98 5.60
C PHE A 29 -11.93 11.31 5.32
N SER A 30 -12.65 11.38 4.17
CA SER A 30 -13.46 12.53 3.81
C SER A 30 -14.81 12.07 3.31
N VAL A 31 -15.87 12.67 3.79
CA VAL A 31 -17.25 12.39 3.36
C VAL A 31 -17.84 13.68 2.81
N GLY A 32 -17.76 13.84 1.48
CA GLY A 32 -18.28 15.01 0.79
C GLY A 32 -17.56 16.33 1.11
N ASP A 33 -16.31 16.26 1.58
CA ASP A 33 -15.48 17.43 1.88
C ASP A 33 -14.30 17.48 0.91
N TYR A 34 -13.04 17.27 1.32
CA TYR A 34 -11.92 17.20 0.37
C TYR A 34 -11.96 15.91 -0.45
N PHE A 35 -11.37 15.96 -1.66
CA PHE A 35 -11.24 14.82 -2.54
C PHE A 35 -9.79 14.59 -2.96
N LYS A 36 -9.49 14.23 -4.20
CA LYS A 36 -8.16 13.84 -4.68
C LYS A 36 -7.05 14.84 -4.32
N GLU A 37 -7.25 16.11 -4.66
CA GLU A 37 -6.26 17.16 -4.41
C GLU A 37 -5.86 17.20 -2.92
N GLY A 38 -6.84 17.31 -2.03
CA GLY A 38 -6.57 17.36 -0.59
C GLY A 38 -5.95 16.08 -0.04
N ALA A 39 -6.43 14.91 -0.50
CA ALA A 39 -5.87 13.63 -0.08
C ALA A 39 -4.39 13.48 -0.50
N ILE A 40 -4.06 13.87 -1.73
CA ILE A 40 -2.70 13.84 -2.29
C ILE A 40 -1.79 14.83 -1.54
N GLN A 41 -2.26 16.05 -1.27
CA GLN A 41 -1.52 17.04 -0.49
C GLN A 41 -1.19 16.51 0.90
N PHE A 42 -2.17 15.98 1.64
CA PHE A 42 -1.95 15.41 2.97
C PHE A 42 -1.00 14.22 2.95
N ALA A 43 -1.13 13.33 1.97
CA ALA A 43 -0.26 12.17 1.84
C ALA A 43 1.18 12.58 1.55
N TRP A 44 1.39 13.57 0.68
CA TRP A 44 2.72 14.09 0.35
C TRP A 44 3.37 14.80 1.52
N GLU A 45 2.64 15.73 2.18
CA GLU A 45 3.11 16.43 3.36
C GLU A 45 3.48 15.44 4.46
N PHE A 46 2.60 14.50 4.78
CA PHE A 46 2.85 13.52 5.84
C PHE A 46 4.08 12.66 5.53
N SER A 47 4.22 12.20 4.29
CA SER A 47 5.36 11.37 3.88
C SER A 47 6.69 12.11 3.97
N ARG A 48 6.73 13.39 3.59
CA ARG A 48 7.97 14.17 3.56
C ARG A 48 8.28 14.84 4.89
N ASP A 49 7.29 15.50 5.49
CA ASP A 49 7.55 16.40 6.62
C ASP A 49 7.49 15.66 7.95
N TYR A 50 6.60 14.67 8.07
CA TYR A 50 6.42 13.88 9.30
C TYR A 50 7.19 12.56 9.27
N LEU A 51 7.01 11.75 8.23
CA LEU A 51 7.77 10.52 8.07
C LEU A 51 9.21 10.78 7.63
N GLN A 52 9.52 11.97 7.09
CA GLN A 52 10.83 12.36 6.62
C GLN A 52 11.41 11.36 5.58
N PHE A 53 10.54 10.87 4.71
CA PHE A 53 10.96 10.03 3.60
C PHE A 53 11.65 10.87 2.53
N ASP A 54 12.72 10.33 1.95
CA ASP A 54 13.41 10.93 0.83
C ASP A 54 12.49 10.94 -0.40
N ALA A 55 12.18 12.15 -0.91
CA ALA A 55 11.32 12.33 -2.07
C ALA A 55 11.83 11.59 -3.31
N ASP A 56 13.16 11.40 -3.43
CA ASP A 56 13.77 10.70 -4.56
C ASP A 56 13.54 9.19 -4.51
N ARG A 57 13.10 8.67 -3.38
CA ARG A 57 12.73 7.26 -3.18
C ARG A 57 11.22 7.00 -3.20
N LEU A 58 10.41 8.07 -3.31
CA LEU A 58 8.95 7.95 -3.37
C LEU A 58 8.49 7.73 -4.82
N TRP A 59 7.65 6.73 -4.99
CA TRP A 59 6.99 6.38 -6.25
C TRP A 59 5.49 6.35 -6.04
N ILE A 60 4.76 6.62 -7.11
CA ILE A 60 3.31 6.69 -7.10
C ILE A 60 2.75 5.73 -8.13
N SER A 61 1.68 5.00 -7.78
CA SER A 61 0.84 4.36 -8.77
C SER A 61 -0.46 5.13 -8.95
N TYR A 62 -1.09 4.93 -10.11
CA TYR A 62 -2.41 5.46 -10.42
C TYR A 62 -3.17 4.47 -11.30
N PHE A 63 -4.48 4.56 -11.29
CA PHE A 63 -5.32 3.72 -12.12
C PHE A 63 -5.13 4.06 -13.60
N GLU A 64 -4.69 3.09 -14.40
CA GLU A 64 -4.40 3.28 -15.83
C GLU A 64 -5.64 3.25 -16.72
N GLY A 65 -6.82 3.03 -16.14
CA GLY A 65 -8.08 2.91 -16.87
C GLY A 65 -8.37 1.48 -17.32
N ASP A 66 -9.60 1.28 -17.78
CA ASP A 66 -10.06 0.05 -18.43
C ASP A 66 -11.25 0.33 -19.34
N GLU A 67 -11.94 -0.73 -19.85
CA GLU A 67 -13.08 -0.59 -20.78
C GLU A 67 -14.27 0.19 -20.22
N GLY A 68 -14.31 0.42 -18.90
CA GLY A 68 -15.46 1.09 -18.24
C GLY A 68 -15.13 2.42 -17.57
N ILE A 69 -13.85 2.71 -17.32
CA ILE A 69 -13.40 3.91 -16.63
C ILE A 69 -12.09 4.41 -17.25
N GLU A 70 -12.05 5.70 -17.57
CA GLU A 70 -10.85 6.36 -18.10
C GLU A 70 -9.69 6.33 -17.10
N PRO A 71 -8.44 6.43 -17.58
CA PRO A 71 -7.27 6.62 -16.72
C PRO A 71 -7.43 7.80 -15.77
N ASP A 72 -6.94 7.66 -14.54
CA ASP A 72 -7.01 8.75 -13.54
C ASP A 72 -5.93 9.81 -13.77
N VAL A 73 -6.07 10.55 -14.88
CA VAL A 73 -5.15 11.64 -15.27
C VAL A 73 -5.16 12.77 -14.23
N GLU A 74 -6.33 13.03 -13.63
CA GLU A 74 -6.47 14.07 -12.60
C GLU A 74 -5.56 13.81 -11.38
N ALA A 75 -5.49 12.56 -10.90
CA ALA A 75 -4.57 12.21 -9.82
C ALA A 75 -3.11 12.42 -10.22
N VAL A 76 -2.76 12.10 -11.47
CA VAL A 76 -1.42 12.34 -12.00
C VAL A 76 -1.07 13.83 -11.99
N GLU A 77 -1.98 14.70 -12.44
CA GLU A 77 -1.78 16.15 -12.46
C GLU A 77 -1.56 16.72 -11.05
N TYR A 78 -2.30 16.23 -10.05
CA TYR A 78 -2.09 16.62 -8.65
C TYR A 78 -0.73 16.15 -8.12
N TRP A 79 -0.29 14.95 -8.44
CA TRP A 79 1.05 14.48 -8.06
C TRP A 79 2.18 15.29 -8.73
N GLU A 80 2.04 15.65 -10.01
CA GLU A 80 2.97 16.54 -10.69
C GLU A 80 3.02 17.92 -10.02
N ALA A 81 1.88 18.47 -9.60
CA ALA A 81 1.80 19.72 -8.85
C ALA A 81 2.51 19.64 -7.48
N MET A 82 2.57 18.46 -6.86
CA MET A 82 3.36 18.22 -5.64
C MET A 82 4.88 18.06 -5.91
N GLY A 83 5.29 18.06 -7.17
CA GLY A 83 6.68 17.92 -7.59
C GLY A 83 7.15 16.49 -7.78
N VAL A 84 6.24 15.52 -7.84
CA VAL A 84 6.58 14.15 -8.21
C VAL A 84 6.88 14.10 -9.70
N PRO A 85 8.06 13.63 -10.13
CA PRO A 85 8.38 13.56 -11.55
C PRO A 85 7.62 12.40 -12.23
N ARG A 86 7.23 12.59 -13.49
CA ARG A 86 6.41 11.64 -14.24
C ARG A 86 7.02 10.24 -14.34
N GLU A 87 8.32 10.14 -14.41
CA GLU A 87 9.06 8.87 -14.45
C GLU A 87 8.95 8.04 -13.17
N ARG A 88 8.47 8.63 -12.07
CA ARG A 88 8.17 7.92 -10.82
C ARG A 88 6.68 7.67 -10.61
N MET A 89 5.88 7.84 -11.64
CA MET A 89 4.46 7.52 -11.65
C MET A 89 4.20 6.34 -12.57
N VAL A 90 3.49 5.34 -12.08
CA VAL A 90 3.22 4.09 -12.81
C VAL A 90 1.71 3.89 -12.92
N GLY A 91 1.21 3.77 -14.13
CA GLY A 91 -0.16 3.29 -14.37
C GLY A 91 -0.24 1.80 -14.05
N LEU A 92 -1.23 1.40 -13.27
CA LEU A 92 -1.49 0.01 -12.91
C LEU A 92 -2.97 -0.33 -13.20
N PRO A 93 -3.25 -1.63 -13.48
CA PRO A 93 -4.59 -2.08 -13.85
C PRO A 93 -5.57 -2.06 -12.67
N ARG A 94 -6.82 -2.40 -12.96
CA ARG A 94 -7.91 -2.49 -11.97
C ARG A 94 -7.59 -3.42 -10.80
N SER A 95 -6.88 -4.50 -11.04
CA SER A 95 -6.48 -5.45 -10.00
C SER A 95 -5.64 -4.82 -8.88
N ASP A 96 -4.91 -3.75 -9.19
CA ASP A 96 -3.98 -3.08 -8.29
C ASP A 96 -4.50 -1.70 -7.86
N ASN A 97 -4.95 -0.89 -8.81
CA ASN A 97 -5.32 0.51 -8.55
C ASN A 97 -6.82 0.83 -8.68
N PHE A 98 -7.69 -0.13 -8.40
CA PHE A 98 -9.12 0.13 -8.23
C PHE A 98 -9.67 -0.65 -7.05
N TRP A 99 -10.08 0.07 -6.02
CA TRP A 99 -10.63 -0.56 -4.83
C TRP A 99 -12.14 -0.81 -5.01
N GLY A 100 -12.53 -2.07 -4.96
CA GLY A 100 -13.93 -2.49 -5.05
C GLY A 100 -14.58 -2.63 -3.69
N PRO A 101 -15.91 -2.84 -3.65
CA PRO A 101 -16.60 -3.07 -2.39
C PRO A 101 -16.14 -4.38 -1.73
N VAL A 102 -16.14 -4.41 -0.39
CA VAL A 102 -15.80 -5.63 0.41
C VAL A 102 -16.86 -6.73 0.24
N GLY A 103 -18.04 -6.39 -0.26
CA GLY A 103 -19.15 -7.31 -0.53
C GLY A 103 -19.56 -7.34 -1.99
N PRO A 104 -20.74 -7.86 -2.29
CA PRO A 104 -21.25 -7.93 -3.66
C PRO A 104 -21.60 -6.56 -4.25
N SER A 105 -21.76 -5.54 -3.42
CA SER A 105 -22.08 -4.17 -3.81
C SER A 105 -21.56 -3.17 -2.79
N GLY A 106 -21.39 -1.92 -3.19
CA GLY A 106 -20.98 -0.84 -2.30
C GLY A 106 -20.11 0.22 -2.94
N PRO A 107 -19.62 1.17 -2.13
CA PRO A 107 -18.73 2.23 -2.57
C PRO A 107 -17.42 1.67 -3.13
N CYS A 108 -16.91 2.30 -4.19
CA CYS A 108 -15.67 1.91 -4.86
C CYS A 108 -15.08 3.09 -5.64
N GLY A 109 -13.86 2.92 -6.12
CA GLY A 109 -13.21 3.93 -6.95
C GLY A 109 -11.76 3.63 -7.28
N PRO A 110 -11.17 4.42 -8.20
CA PRO A 110 -9.75 4.33 -8.50
C PRO A 110 -8.91 4.66 -7.27
N CYS A 111 -7.70 4.11 -7.25
CA CYS A 111 -6.74 4.34 -6.18
C CYS A 111 -5.46 4.99 -6.72
N SER A 112 -4.78 5.68 -5.82
CA SER A 112 -3.39 6.06 -5.99
C SER A 112 -2.60 5.61 -4.78
N GLU A 113 -1.48 4.94 -5.00
CA GLU A 113 -0.70 4.33 -3.93
C GLU A 113 0.69 4.94 -3.85
N LEU A 114 1.20 5.08 -2.64
CA LEU A 114 2.54 5.55 -2.38
C LEU A 114 3.45 4.36 -2.07
N TYR A 115 4.55 4.28 -2.80
CA TYR A 115 5.60 3.28 -2.65
C TYR A 115 6.90 3.93 -2.22
N TYR A 116 7.68 3.18 -1.46
CA TYR A 116 9.05 3.55 -1.12
C TYR A 116 10.04 2.60 -1.77
N ASP A 117 10.98 3.11 -2.56
CA ASP A 117 12.08 2.34 -3.15
C ASP A 117 13.14 2.05 -2.10
N ARG A 118 13.23 0.81 -1.65
CA ARG A 118 14.22 0.34 -0.66
C ARG A 118 15.62 0.21 -1.24
N GLY A 119 15.73 0.15 -2.55
CA GLY A 119 16.98 -0.03 -3.28
C GLY A 119 17.02 -1.32 -4.09
N PRO A 120 17.94 -1.39 -5.07
CA PRO A 120 18.04 -2.52 -5.99
C PRO A 120 18.38 -3.85 -5.30
N GLU A 121 19.00 -3.82 -4.13
CA GLU A 121 19.32 -5.00 -3.32
C GLU A 121 18.08 -5.77 -2.83
N TYR A 122 16.91 -5.12 -2.79
CA TYR A 122 15.63 -5.75 -2.46
C TYR A 122 14.81 -6.13 -3.72
N GLY A 123 15.36 -5.86 -4.89
CA GLY A 123 14.67 -6.05 -6.16
C GLY A 123 14.80 -7.47 -6.72
N CYS A 124 13.97 -7.77 -7.72
CA CYS A 124 14.02 -9.03 -8.47
C CYS A 124 15.20 -9.16 -9.44
N GLY A 125 15.99 -8.09 -9.63
CA GLY A 125 17.10 -8.05 -10.59
C GLY A 125 16.68 -7.76 -12.05
N GLU A 126 15.38 -7.66 -12.31
CA GLU A 126 14.89 -7.36 -13.66
C GLU A 126 15.03 -5.88 -14.02
N PRO A 127 15.43 -5.52 -15.25
CA PRO A 127 15.59 -4.13 -15.67
C PRO A 127 14.33 -3.28 -15.57
N GLY A 128 13.15 -3.90 -15.63
CA GLY A 128 11.84 -3.27 -15.56
C GLY A 128 11.24 -3.23 -14.15
N CYS A 129 12.03 -3.51 -13.09
CA CYS A 129 11.56 -3.51 -11.72
C CYS A 129 11.03 -2.12 -11.32
N ARG A 130 9.73 -2.04 -10.98
CA ARG A 130 8.99 -0.82 -10.64
C ARG A 130 7.83 -1.15 -9.70
N PRO A 131 7.07 -0.17 -9.16
CA PRO A 131 5.79 -0.42 -8.49
C PRO A 131 4.87 -1.36 -9.30
N GLY A 132 4.20 -2.30 -8.62
CA GLY A 132 3.49 -3.42 -9.24
C GLY A 132 4.34 -4.67 -9.43
N CYS A 133 5.66 -4.61 -9.24
CA CYS A 133 6.50 -5.82 -9.20
C CYS A 133 6.35 -6.53 -7.84
N ASP A 134 6.24 -7.86 -7.87
CA ASP A 134 6.02 -8.68 -6.67
C ASP A 134 7.30 -8.95 -5.85
N CYS A 135 8.28 -8.04 -5.93
CA CYS A 135 9.50 -8.08 -5.12
C CYS A 135 9.42 -7.11 -3.93
N ASP A 136 10.41 -7.15 -3.03
CA ASP A 136 10.43 -6.33 -1.82
C ASP A 136 11.11 -4.97 -1.99
N ARG A 137 11.45 -4.55 -3.22
CA ARG A 137 12.08 -3.26 -3.51
C ARG A 137 11.12 -2.11 -3.30
N PHE A 138 9.95 -2.16 -3.97
CA PHE A 138 8.95 -1.10 -3.90
C PHE A 138 7.87 -1.50 -2.90
N VAL A 139 7.97 -0.96 -1.69
CA VAL A 139 7.00 -1.23 -0.63
C VAL A 139 5.87 -0.22 -0.71
N GLU A 140 4.69 -0.69 -1.12
CA GLU A 140 3.44 0.06 -0.96
C GLU A 140 3.19 0.25 0.54
N TYR A 141 3.12 1.50 1.01
CA TYR A 141 2.87 1.79 2.41
C TYR A 141 1.57 2.55 2.65
N TRP A 142 1.02 3.22 1.63
CA TRP A 142 -0.21 4.00 1.74
C TRP A 142 -1.04 3.91 0.46
N ASN A 143 -2.33 3.57 0.60
CA ASN A 143 -3.29 3.55 -0.50
C ASN A 143 -4.33 4.67 -0.29
N LEU A 144 -4.53 5.51 -1.31
CA LEU A 144 -5.52 6.58 -1.35
C LEU A 144 -6.67 6.15 -2.27
N VAL A 145 -7.83 5.81 -1.70
CA VAL A 145 -9.01 5.41 -2.47
C VAL A 145 -9.90 6.62 -2.73
N PHE A 146 -10.12 6.92 -3.98
CA PHE A 146 -10.99 8.01 -4.47
C PHE A 146 -12.40 7.47 -4.72
N THR A 147 -13.18 7.34 -3.64
CA THR A 147 -14.49 6.71 -3.65
C THR A 147 -15.53 7.61 -4.31
N GLY A 148 -15.68 7.47 -5.62
CA GLY A 148 -16.59 8.25 -6.46
C GLY A 148 -17.75 7.47 -7.04
N TYR A 149 -17.74 6.12 -6.89
CA TYR A 149 -18.73 5.24 -7.49
C TYR A 149 -19.36 4.31 -6.46
N ASN A 150 -20.56 3.83 -6.80
CA ASN A 150 -21.19 2.66 -6.17
C ASN A 150 -21.26 1.53 -7.19
N MET A 151 -20.81 0.37 -6.83
CA MET A 151 -20.95 -0.88 -7.60
C MET A 151 -22.16 -1.63 -7.09
N ASP A 152 -23.05 -2.04 -7.99
CA ASP A 152 -24.20 -2.89 -7.66
C ASP A 152 -23.84 -4.39 -7.74
N GLU A 153 -24.78 -5.25 -7.36
CA GLU A 153 -24.62 -6.72 -7.39
C GLU A 153 -24.36 -7.28 -8.82
N SER A 154 -24.71 -6.50 -9.86
CA SER A 154 -24.43 -6.83 -11.27
C SER A 154 -23.08 -6.28 -11.74
N GLN A 155 -22.26 -5.74 -10.82
CA GLN A 155 -20.99 -5.08 -11.07
C GLN A 155 -21.09 -3.83 -11.94
N GLN A 156 -22.27 -3.21 -12.02
CA GLN A 156 -22.44 -1.94 -12.72
C GLN A 156 -22.11 -0.78 -11.80
N LEU A 157 -21.40 0.18 -12.36
CA LEU A 157 -20.95 1.38 -11.65
C LEU A 157 -21.93 2.51 -11.86
N SER A 158 -22.25 3.22 -10.78
CA SER A 158 -23.00 4.48 -10.79
C SER A 158 -22.27 5.52 -9.94
N PRO A 159 -22.30 6.80 -10.32
CA PRO A 159 -21.69 7.84 -9.50
C PRO A 159 -22.32 7.91 -8.11
N LEU A 160 -21.51 8.13 -7.09
CA LEU A 160 -22.01 8.49 -5.76
C LEU A 160 -22.52 9.93 -5.74
N PRO A 161 -23.50 10.26 -4.86
CA PRO A 161 -24.01 11.62 -4.71
C PRO A 161 -22.97 12.61 -4.17
N ALA A 162 -21.93 12.10 -3.51
CA ALA A 162 -20.79 12.88 -3.04
C ALA A 162 -19.51 12.07 -3.25
N GLN A 163 -18.42 12.77 -3.53
CA GLN A 163 -17.09 12.20 -3.62
C GLN A 163 -16.51 12.05 -2.22
N ASN A 164 -15.86 10.92 -1.94
CA ASN A 164 -15.34 10.60 -0.64
C ASN A 164 -13.90 10.10 -0.75
N ILE A 165 -13.17 10.23 0.33
CA ILE A 165 -11.81 9.68 0.48
C ILE A 165 -11.82 8.62 1.57
N ASP A 166 -11.25 7.48 1.23
CA ASP A 166 -10.89 6.41 2.17
C ASP A 166 -9.42 6.09 1.95
N THR A 167 -8.61 6.12 3.01
CA THR A 167 -7.19 5.79 2.85
C THR A 167 -6.74 4.74 3.86
N GLY A 168 -5.74 3.96 3.45
CA GLY A 168 -5.15 2.95 4.31
C GLY A 168 -3.62 2.96 4.23
N MET A 169 -2.97 3.25 5.36
CA MET A 169 -1.52 3.20 5.51
C MET A 169 -1.15 2.11 6.52
N GLY A 170 -0.36 1.13 6.10
CA GLY A 170 0.10 0.06 6.96
C GLY A 170 1.15 0.55 7.98
N LEU A 171 0.80 0.55 9.27
CA LEU A 171 1.72 0.99 10.32
C LEU A 171 3.00 0.16 10.33
N GLU A 172 2.89 -1.16 10.21
CA GLU A 172 4.03 -2.07 10.20
C GLU A 172 4.92 -1.87 8.98
N ARG A 173 4.34 -1.59 7.79
CA ARG A 173 5.12 -1.26 6.59
C ARG A 173 5.90 0.05 6.76
N VAL A 174 5.28 1.07 7.32
CA VAL A 174 5.97 2.33 7.67
C VAL A 174 7.06 2.07 8.72
N ALA A 175 6.81 1.23 9.72
CA ALA A 175 7.80 0.87 10.74
C ALA A 175 9.01 0.15 10.12
N VAL A 176 8.81 -0.78 9.18
CA VAL A 176 9.91 -1.42 8.42
C VAL A 176 10.78 -0.36 7.75
N LEU A 177 10.17 0.60 7.07
CA LEU A 177 10.90 1.65 6.34
C LEU A 177 11.65 2.59 7.31
N LYS A 178 11.02 2.97 8.42
CA LYS A 178 11.62 3.88 9.41
C LYS A 178 12.70 3.22 10.25
N GLN A 179 12.55 1.95 10.59
CA GLN A 179 13.53 1.19 11.37
C GLN A 179 14.65 0.60 10.49
N GLY A 180 14.49 0.63 9.16
CA GLY A 180 15.47 0.10 8.21
C GLY A 180 15.68 -1.41 8.32
N VAL A 181 14.64 -2.14 8.75
CA VAL A 181 14.70 -3.59 8.90
C VAL A 181 14.26 -4.32 7.63
N SER A 182 14.59 -5.60 7.52
CA SER A 182 14.35 -6.38 6.30
C SER A 182 12.88 -6.79 6.12
N SER A 183 12.14 -6.99 7.20
CA SER A 183 10.79 -7.56 7.20
C SER A 183 9.92 -6.97 8.31
N VAL A 184 8.61 -7.06 8.16
CA VAL A 184 7.63 -6.69 9.21
C VAL A 184 7.84 -7.49 10.49
N PHE A 185 8.34 -8.72 10.42
CA PHE A 185 8.63 -9.55 11.58
C PHE A 185 9.83 -9.05 12.40
N MET A 186 10.65 -8.16 11.84
CA MET A 186 11.83 -7.61 12.48
C MET A 186 11.61 -6.23 13.11
N ILE A 187 10.41 -5.65 12.98
CA ILE A 187 10.08 -4.39 13.67
C ILE A 187 9.99 -4.61 15.18
N ASP A 188 10.18 -3.54 15.93
CA ASP A 188 10.25 -3.56 17.40
C ASP A 188 9.02 -4.19 18.08
N THR A 189 7.83 -4.12 17.43
CA THR A 189 6.59 -4.71 17.96
C THR A 189 6.50 -6.22 17.74
N PHE A 190 7.04 -6.77 16.64
CA PHE A 190 6.97 -8.21 16.33
C PHE A 190 8.23 -8.98 16.72
N LYS A 191 9.38 -8.32 16.70
CA LYS A 191 10.65 -8.95 17.06
C LYS A 191 10.63 -9.73 18.39
N PRO A 192 10.04 -9.23 19.51
CA PRO A 192 9.93 -9.99 20.74
C PRO A 192 9.13 -11.29 20.63
N LEU A 193 8.14 -11.34 19.72
CA LEU A 193 7.36 -12.57 19.47
C LEU A 193 8.18 -13.59 18.69
N ILE A 194 8.95 -13.13 17.70
CA ILE A 194 9.90 -13.98 16.97
C ILE A 194 10.96 -14.54 17.93
N GLU A 195 11.56 -13.71 18.78
CA GLU A 195 12.55 -14.13 19.78
C GLU A 195 11.99 -15.19 20.74
N LEU A 196 10.73 -15.05 21.16
CA LEU A 196 10.05 -16.07 21.96
C LEU A 196 9.84 -17.38 21.17
N GLY A 197 9.43 -17.27 19.89
CA GLY A 197 9.32 -18.42 18.99
C GLY A 197 10.64 -19.15 18.82
N GLU A 198 11.74 -18.41 18.62
CA GLU A 198 13.10 -18.96 18.55
C GLU A 198 13.48 -19.74 19.80
N GLU A 199 13.19 -19.19 20.99
CA GLU A 199 13.48 -19.85 22.27
C GLU A 199 12.70 -21.15 22.39
N ILE A 200 11.42 -21.16 22.06
CA ILE A 200 10.56 -22.36 22.14
C ILE A 200 10.99 -23.42 21.12
N ALA A 201 11.29 -23.03 19.91
CA ALA A 201 11.64 -23.92 18.81
C ALA A 201 13.11 -24.41 18.86
N GLY A 202 13.98 -23.70 19.57
CA GLY A 202 15.42 -23.94 19.55
C GLY A 202 16.04 -23.67 18.17
N ARG A 203 15.48 -22.72 17.42
CA ARG A 203 15.89 -22.32 16.06
C ARG A 203 15.92 -20.80 15.96
N ARG A 204 16.68 -20.27 15.01
CA ARG A 204 16.75 -18.83 14.77
C ARG A 204 16.09 -18.46 13.46
N PHE A 205 15.34 -17.36 13.48
CA PHE A 205 14.78 -16.73 12.29
C PHE A 205 15.91 -16.25 11.37
N GLY A 206 15.79 -16.51 10.07
CA GLY A 206 16.77 -16.17 9.06
C GLY A 206 17.82 -17.25 8.78
N GLU A 207 17.84 -18.37 9.52
CA GLU A 207 18.77 -19.49 9.27
C GLU A 207 18.28 -20.45 8.17
N ASP A 208 16.98 -20.69 8.07
CA ASP A 208 16.37 -21.53 7.03
C ASP A 208 15.01 -20.97 6.64
N PRO A 209 14.88 -20.37 5.44
CA PRO A 209 13.61 -19.75 4.99
C PRO A 209 12.39 -20.67 5.03
N ARG A 210 12.58 -22.00 4.97
CA ARG A 210 11.48 -22.97 5.05
C ARG A 210 10.95 -23.13 6.47
N LEU A 211 11.79 -22.83 7.47
CA LEU A 211 11.43 -22.89 8.88
C LEU A 211 10.94 -21.53 9.40
N ASP A 212 11.38 -20.43 8.78
CA ASP A 212 11.01 -19.07 9.16
C ASP A 212 9.49 -18.85 9.05
N VAL A 213 8.83 -19.52 8.10
CA VAL A 213 7.36 -19.48 7.95
C VAL A 213 6.63 -20.09 9.16
N ALA A 214 7.29 -20.94 9.92
CA ALA A 214 6.72 -21.64 11.08
C ALA A 214 7.09 -20.99 12.43
N LEU A 215 8.03 -20.06 12.43
CA LEU A 215 8.41 -19.25 13.58
C LEU A 215 7.50 -18.04 13.74
#